data_0055f2d2ff336f04abb7654811d48d70
#
_entry.id   0055f2d2ff336f04abb7654811d48d70
#
_cell.length_a   1.000
_cell.length_b   1.000
_cell.length_c   1.000
_cell.angle_alpha   90.00
_cell.angle_beta   90.00
_cell.angle_gamma   90.00
#
_symmetry.space_group_name_H-M   'P 1'
#
loop_
_entity.id
_entity.type
_entity.pdbx_description
1 polymer ?
#
loop_
_entity_poly.entity_id
_entity_poly.type
_entity_poly.pdbx_seq_one_letter_code
_entity_poly.pdbx_strand_id
1 'polypeptide(L)'
;MPTDKRVAFTFDDTPHDPGVFFTPDERTATLVGQLADAGIEQAGFFVVVGDFQQPRGVGGEDRIRAYTTAGHVLGSHSYSHPRLEEMSVEDFLADVDRAADWFVDREGARPWFRFPFLDEGDADPHKRTAVRKALAERGLHNAYVTVLTLDWYLDALVAQTVREDRPYDRTALRDFYVQSLLEPAEFYDSLAVAAIGRSPVHVVLLHENDLNTLFIADAARAFRDAGWDIVPIDEAYRDPIASIEPEGWCGSGRVSALALDSKKIHPGGLDLEALETPVMLRAYERRVAAR
;
A
#
# COMPACT_ATOMS: atom_id res chain seq x y z
N MET A 1 -11.85 -26.94 3.71
CA MET A 1 -12.02 -26.02 4.84
C MET A 1 -12.10 -24.64 4.25
N PRO A 2 -13.00 -23.76 4.67
CA PRO A 2 -12.91 -22.38 4.20
C PRO A 2 -11.51 -21.88 4.57
N THR A 3 -10.77 -21.43 3.60
CA THR A 3 -9.51 -20.71 3.86
C THR A 3 -9.92 -19.39 4.51
N ASP A 4 -9.46 -19.15 5.71
CA ASP A 4 -9.75 -17.94 6.51
C ASP A 4 -8.95 -16.77 5.92
N LYS A 5 -9.22 -16.43 4.65
CA LYS A 5 -8.52 -15.36 3.92
C LYS A 5 -8.96 -14.03 4.48
N ARG A 6 -8.03 -13.29 5.03
CA ARG A 6 -8.30 -11.96 5.62
C ARG A 6 -7.39 -10.90 5.01
N VAL A 7 -7.95 -9.72 4.80
CA VAL A 7 -7.25 -8.62 4.16
C VAL A 7 -7.56 -7.29 4.81
N ALA A 8 -6.55 -6.43 4.92
CA ALA A 8 -6.68 -5.03 5.31
C ALA A 8 -6.09 -4.12 4.22
N PHE A 9 -6.69 -2.95 4.03
CA PHE A 9 -6.27 -1.99 3.01
C PHE A 9 -5.42 -0.88 3.61
N THR A 10 -4.37 -0.49 2.89
CA THR A 10 -3.51 0.65 3.25
C THR A 10 -3.28 1.56 2.06
N PHE A 11 -3.16 2.87 2.33
CA PHE A 11 -2.96 3.92 1.34
C PHE A 11 -1.69 4.69 1.68
N ASP A 12 -0.71 4.63 0.79
CA ASP A 12 0.56 5.33 0.93
C ASP A 12 0.51 6.72 0.26
N ASP A 13 1.54 7.53 0.44
CA ASP A 13 1.75 8.84 -0.17
C ASP A 13 0.67 9.90 0.16
N THR A 14 0.14 9.87 1.37
CA THR A 14 -0.84 10.87 1.83
C THR A 14 -0.11 12.07 2.47
N PRO A 15 -0.44 13.34 2.09
CA PRO A 15 -1.41 13.80 1.10
C PRO A 15 -0.87 13.75 -0.34
N HIS A 16 -1.70 13.37 -1.28
CA HIS A 16 -1.32 13.18 -2.67
C HIS A 16 -1.70 14.38 -3.57
N ASP A 17 -1.03 14.50 -4.74
CA ASP A 17 -1.28 15.52 -5.75
C ASP A 17 -2.72 15.45 -6.31
N PRO A 18 -3.25 16.57 -6.88
CA PRO A 18 -4.50 16.55 -7.63
C PRO A 18 -4.48 15.50 -8.74
N GLY A 19 -5.56 14.75 -8.87
CA GLY A 19 -5.74 13.80 -9.95
C GLY A 19 -6.38 14.39 -11.20
N VAL A 20 -6.82 13.53 -12.11
CA VAL A 20 -7.55 13.94 -13.32
C VAL A 20 -9.06 13.94 -13.11
N PHE A 21 -9.54 13.24 -12.10
CA PHE A 21 -10.96 13.13 -11.77
C PHE A 21 -11.34 13.92 -10.53
N PHE A 22 -10.41 14.14 -9.61
CA PHE A 22 -10.69 14.78 -8.33
C PHE A 22 -9.63 15.81 -7.96
N THR A 23 -10.09 16.91 -7.36
CA THR A 23 -9.25 17.72 -6.47
C THR A 23 -8.89 16.90 -5.23
N PRO A 24 -7.84 17.24 -4.47
CA PRO A 24 -7.50 16.50 -3.24
C PRO A 24 -8.66 16.44 -2.22
N ASP A 25 -9.43 17.52 -2.07
CA ASP A 25 -10.55 17.57 -1.12
C ASP A 25 -11.72 16.70 -1.59
N GLU A 26 -12.08 16.74 -2.89
CA GLU A 26 -13.10 15.86 -3.47
C GLU A 26 -12.68 14.39 -3.37
N ARG A 27 -11.40 14.09 -3.61
CA ARG A 27 -10.86 12.74 -3.47
C ARG A 27 -11.03 12.24 -2.04
N THR A 28 -10.58 13.00 -1.05
CA THR A 28 -10.70 12.63 0.35
C THR A 28 -12.15 12.38 0.75
N ALA A 29 -13.06 13.30 0.43
CA ALA A 29 -14.47 13.16 0.77
C ALA A 29 -15.11 11.93 0.10
N THR A 30 -14.76 11.68 -1.17
CA THR A 30 -15.28 10.54 -1.93
C THR A 30 -14.68 9.23 -1.41
N LEU A 31 -13.37 9.17 -1.15
CA LEU A 31 -12.69 7.96 -0.65
C LEU A 31 -13.24 7.55 0.71
N VAL A 32 -13.43 8.50 1.64
CA VAL A 32 -14.07 8.24 2.94
C VAL A 32 -15.47 7.65 2.75
N GLY A 33 -16.27 8.22 1.86
CA GLY A 33 -17.59 7.69 1.53
C GLY A 33 -17.54 6.28 0.95
N GLN A 34 -16.64 6.03 0.00
CA GLN A 34 -16.48 4.73 -0.64
C GLN A 34 -16.00 3.65 0.35
N LEU A 35 -15.09 3.99 1.28
CA LEU A 35 -14.64 3.07 2.33
C LEU A 35 -15.79 2.71 3.27
N ALA A 36 -16.60 3.69 3.68
CA ALA A 36 -17.77 3.47 4.52
C ALA A 36 -18.83 2.60 3.81
N ASP A 37 -19.18 2.93 2.56
CA ASP A 37 -20.13 2.15 1.75
C ASP A 37 -19.63 0.71 1.49
N ALA A 38 -18.31 0.54 1.40
CA ALA A 38 -17.68 -0.75 1.28
C ALA A 38 -17.62 -1.52 2.60
N GLY A 39 -18.00 -0.93 3.74
CA GLY A 39 -17.86 -1.55 5.07
C GLY A 39 -16.40 -1.80 5.45
N ILE A 40 -15.49 -0.93 5.00
CA ILE A 40 -14.08 -0.92 5.42
C ILE A 40 -13.99 0.00 6.65
N GLU A 41 -14.14 -0.59 7.83
CA GLU A 41 -14.23 0.18 9.08
C GLU A 41 -12.93 0.90 9.44
N GLN A 42 -11.79 0.32 9.10
CA GLN A 42 -10.48 0.89 9.42
C GLN A 42 -9.45 0.53 8.35
N ALA A 43 -8.99 1.52 7.61
CA ALA A 43 -7.83 1.46 6.72
C ALA A 43 -6.64 2.20 7.33
N GLY A 44 -5.42 1.91 6.85
CA GLY A 44 -4.21 2.63 7.24
C GLY A 44 -3.79 3.64 6.18
N PHE A 45 -3.49 4.87 6.60
CA PHE A 45 -2.95 5.92 5.72
C PHE A 45 -1.52 6.23 6.14
N PHE A 46 -0.58 6.11 5.21
CA PHE A 46 0.83 6.36 5.47
C PHE A 46 1.25 7.73 4.95
N VAL A 47 1.66 8.57 5.89
CA VAL A 47 1.79 10.02 5.69
C VAL A 47 3.23 10.42 5.44
N VAL A 48 3.46 11.10 4.31
CA VAL A 48 4.72 11.78 4.00
C VAL A 48 4.66 13.20 4.56
N VAL A 49 5.26 13.40 5.73
CA VAL A 49 5.06 14.65 6.50
C VAL A 49 5.58 15.90 5.77
N GLY A 50 6.66 15.76 5.00
CA GLY A 50 7.21 16.89 4.24
C GLY A 50 6.29 17.42 3.15
N ASP A 51 5.34 16.62 2.70
CA ASP A 51 4.39 16.98 1.65
C ASP A 51 3.41 18.07 2.09
N PHE A 52 3.19 18.25 3.39
CA PHE A 52 2.41 19.39 3.90
C PHE A 52 3.04 20.76 3.56
N GLN A 53 4.32 20.79 3.25
CA GLN A 53 5.04 22.01 2.83
C GLN A 53 5.05 22.19 1.31
N GLN A 54 4.50 21.24 0.56
CA GLN A 54 4.37 21.28 -0.90
C GLN A 54 2.96 21.74 -1.32
N PRO A 55 2.74 22.10 -2.59
CA PRO A 55 1.42 22.48 -3.09
C PRO A 55 0.32 21.44 -2.81
N ARG A 56 0.67 20.15 -2.84
CA ARG A 56 -0.25 19.04 -2.51
C ARG A 56 -0.69 19.04 -1.03
N GLY A 57 0.09 19.63 -0.15
CA GLY A 57 -0.20 19.75 1.27
C GLY A 57 -1.21 20.84 1.66
N VAL A 58 -1.55 21.74 0.73
CA VAL A 58 -2.56 22.77 1.01
C VAL A 58 -3.90 22.11 1.36
N GLY A 59 -4.46 22.41 2.57
CA GLY A 59 -5.66 21.72 3.11
C GLY A 59 -5.40 20.30 3.61
N GLY A 60 -4.17 19.79 3.55
CA GLY A 60 -3.82 18.43 3.91
C GLY A 60 -4.16 18.03 5.34
N GLU A 61 -4.01 18.95 6.30
CA GLU A 61 -4.36 18.68 7.70
C GLU A 61 -5.85 18.39 7.89
N ASP A 62 -6.73 19.08 7.17
CA ASP A 62 -8.16 18.84 7.23
C ASP A 62 -8.53 17.52 6.56
N ARG A 63 -7.84 17.15 5.47
CA ARG A 63 -8.00 15.85 4.80
C ARG A 63 -7.58 14.69 5.72
N ILE A 64 -6.43 14.81 6.37
CA ILE A 64 -6.00 13.81 7.37
C ILE A 64 -7.02 13.68 8.50
N ARG A 65 -7.53 14.80 8.99
CA ARG A 65 -8.59 14.79 10.02
C ARG A 65 -9.86 14.11 9.53
N ALA A 66 -10.22 14.26 8.26
CA ALA A 66 -11.37 13.56 7.69
C ALA A 66 -11.20 12.03 7.73
N TYR A 67 -10.01 11.51 7.41
CA TYR A 67 -9.71 10.08 7.53
C TYR A 67 -9.79 9.59 8.98
N THR A 68 -9.17 10.30 9.92
CA THR A 68 -9.18 9.86 11.33
C THR A 68 -10.56 9.98 11.97
N THR A 69 -11.33 11.00 11.64
CA THR A 69 -12.73 11.15 12.09
C THR A 69 -13.61 10.03 11.56
N ALA A 70 -13.31 9.49 10.38
CA ALA A 70 -14.00 8.32 9.82
C ALA A 70 -13.57 6.98 10.42
N GLY A 71 -12.62 6.97 11.38
CA GLY A 71 -12.16 5.75 12.05
C GLY A 71 -10.88 5.14 11.46
N HIS A 72 -10.32 5.75 10.42
CA HIS A 72 -9.07 5.29 9.82
C HIS A 72 -7.86 5.73 10.66
N VAL A 73 -6.72 5.08 10.44
CA VAL A 73 -5.52 5.29 11.25
C VAL A 73 -4.33 5.71 10.41
N LEU A 74 -3.34 6.31 11.08
CA LEU A 74 -2.18 6.91 10.44
C LEU A 74 -0.90 6.18 10.83
N GLY A 75 0.01 6.03 9.87
CA GLY A 75 1.39 5.61 10.07
C GLY A 75 2.36 6.56 9.38
N SER A 76 3.62 6.54 9.80
CA SER A 76 4.66 7.35 9.18
C SER A 76 5.13 6.73 7.87
N HIS A 77 5.24 7.57 6.83
CA HIS A 77 5.91 7.24 5.56
C HIS A 77 7.14 8.12 5.36
N SER A 78 7.86 8.41 6.45
CA SER A 78 8.99 9.31 6.53
C SER A 78 8.64 10.80 6.37
N TYR A 79 9.66 11.65 6.35
CA TYR A 79 9.47 13.07 6.08
C TYR A 79 9.52 13.39 4.58
N SER A 80 10.56 12.93 3.87
CA SER A 80 10.81 13.30 2.47
C SER A 80 10.67 12.15 1.47
N HIS A 81 10.17 10.99 1.90
CA HIS A 81 9.98 9.80 1.07
C HIS A 81 11.28 9.30 0.39
N PRO A 82 12.40 9.14 1.13
CA PRO A 82 13.68 8.76 0.55
C PRO A 82 13.79 7.25 0.32
N ARG A 83 14.66 6.85 -0.62
CA ARG A 83 15.13 5.47 -0.72
C ARG A 83 16.27 5.24 0.28
N LEU A 84 16.13 4.22 1.12
CA LEU A 84 17.18 3.86 2.08
C LEU A 84 18.47 3.41 1.38
N GLU A 85 18.37 2.72 0.24
CA GLU A 85 19.54 2.28 -0.53
C GLU A 85 20.42 3.45 -0.97
N GLU A 86 19.83 4.62 -1.24
CA GLU A 86 20.51 5.83 -1.75
C GLU A 86 21.08 6.71 -0.62
N MET A 87 20.86 6.39 0.65
CA MET A 87 21.24 7.20 1.80
C MET A 87 22.13 6.45 2.79
N SER A 88 22.79 7.20 3.68
CA SER A 88 23.37 6.62 4.88
C SER A 88 22.25 6.25 5.89
N VAL A 89 22.54 5.31 6.81
CA VAL A 89 21.62 4.99 7.91
C VAL A 89 21.32 6.22 8.75
N GLU A 90 22.33 7.06 9.00
CA GLU A 90 22.22 8.27 9.81
C GLU A 90 21.26 9.30 9.14
N ASP A 91 21.42 9.57 7.86
CA ASP A 91 20.57 10.51 7.13
C ASP A 91 19.12 10.02 7.02
N PHE A 92 18.94 8.70 6.79
CA PHE A 92 17.61 8.10 6.75
C PHE A 92 16.91 8.22 8.11
N LEU A 93 17.61 7.93 9.21
CA LEU A 93 17.04 8.05 10.54
C LEU A 93 16.76 9.51 10.92
N ALA A 94 17.57 10.47 10.45
CA ALA A 94 17.28 11.88 10.64
C ALA A 94 15.99 12.30 9.90
N ASP A 95 15.72 11.73 8.72
CA ASP A 95 14.46 11.95 8.00
C ASP A 95 13.26 11.33 8.75
N VAL A 96 13.41 10.14 9.32
CA VAL A 96 12.41 9.51 10.18
C VAL A 96 12.11 10.38 11.40
N ASP A 97 13.15 10.83 12.10
CA ASP A 97 13.04 11.65 13.31
C ASP A 97 12.36 13.01 13.01
N ARG A 98 12.64 13.59 11.84
CA ARG A 98 11.99 14.83 11.39
C ARG A 98 10.49 14.68 11.21
N ALA A 99 9.99 13.49 10.86
CA ALA A 99 8.57 13.22 10.75
C ALA A 99 7.91 12.98 12.12
N ALA A 100 8.65 12.52 13.11
CA ALA A 100 8.12 11.97 14.36
C ALA A 100 7.26 12.97 15.14
N ASP A 101 7.67 14.25 15.25
CA ASP A 101 6.96 15.29 15.99
C ASP A 101 5.54 15.50 15.45
N TRP A 102 5.32 15.30 14.16
CA TRP A 102 4.00 15.44 13.56
C TRP A 102 2.98 14.41 14.07
N PHE A 103 3.44 13.23 14.51
CA PHE A 103 2.59 12.15 15.01
C PHE A 103 2.32 12.22 16.52
N VAL A 104 3.03 13.07 17.27
CA VAL A 104 2.84 13.19 18.73
C VAL A 104 1.41 13.64 19.04
N ASP A 105 0.73 12.90 19.93
CA ASP A 105 -0.64 13.14 20.38
C ASP A 105 -1.68 13.30 19.25
N ARG A 106 -1.37 12.85 18.04
CA ARG A 106 -2.28 12.94 16.89
C ARG A 106 -3.31 11.83 16.95
N GLU A 107 -4.57 12.21 16.80
CA GLU A 107 -5.67 11.26 16.72
C GLU A 107 -5.46 10.27 15.54
N GLY A 108 -5.70 8.99 15.80
CA GLY A 108 -5.53 7.93 14.83
C GLY A 108 -4.09 7.48 14.58
N ALA A 109 -3.08 8.20 15.10
CA ALA A 109 -1.68 7.80 14.92
C ALA A 109 -1.39 6.43 15.54
N ARG A 110 -0.58 5.66 14.83
CA ARG A 110 -0.03 4.37 15.29
C ARG A 110 1.49 4.42 15.23
N PRO A 111 2.19 3.66 16.07
CA PRO A 111 3.64 3.59 16.05
C PRO A 111 4.14 2.75 14.87
N TRP A 112 3.67 3.05 13.68
CA TRP A 112 3.99 2.32 12.46
C TRP A 112 4.84 3.16 11.52
N PHE A 113 5.85 2.51 10.96
CA PHE A 113 6.69 3.06 9.92
C PHE A 113 6.62 2.20 8.67
N ARG A 114 6.19 2.78 7.55
CA ARG A 114 6.21 2.19 6.23
C ARG A 114 7.45 2.71 5.50
N PHE A 115 8.32 1.80 5.10
CA PHE A 115 9.48 2.16 4.29
C PHE A 115 9.04 2.68 2.91
N PRO A 116 9.47 3.88 2.49
CA PRO A 116 9.28 4.34 1.12
C PRO A 116 9.79 3.32 0.11
N PHE A 117 9.04 3.09 -0.95
CA PHE A 117 9.33 2.08 -1.98
C PHE A 117 9.47 0.64 -1.45
N LEU A 118 9.05 0.37 -0.23
CA LEU A 118 9.33 -0.86 0.52
C LEU A 118 10.83 -1.18 0.64
N ASP A 119 11.67 -0.15 0.48
CA ASP A 119 13.12 -0.28 0.51
C ASP A 119 13.60 -0.33 1.97
N GLU A 120 13.88 -1.53 2.46
CA GLU A 120 14.47 -1.79 3.77
C GLU A 120 16.01 -1.87 3.71
N GLY A 121 16.66 -1.28 2.71
CA GLY A 121 18.12 -1.30 2.51
C GLY A 121 18.59 -2.33 1.49
N ASP A 122 17.69 -2.76 0.61
CA ASP A 122 17.90 -3.64 -0.54
C ASP A 122 18.92 -4.79 -0.28
N ALA A 123 20.00 -4.84 -1.01
CA ALA A 123 21.02 -5.90 -0.91
C ALA A 123 21.98 -5.73 0.29
N ASP A 124 21.90 -4.65 1.08
CA ASP A 124 22.76 -4.42 2.25
C ASP A 124 22.12 -4.91 3.57
N PRO A 125 22.41 -6.14 4.01
CA PRO A 125 21.85 -6.68 5.25
C PRO A 125 22.31 -5.93 6.50
N HIS A 126 23.46 -5.26 6.48
CA HIS A 126 23.96 -4.48 7.61
C HIS A 126 23.15 -3.19 7.76
N LYS A 127 22.89 -2.51 6.64
CA LYS A 127 22.03 -1.32 6.61
C LYS A 127 20.62 -1.65 7.09
N ARG A 128 20.02 -2.73 6.58
CA ARG A 128 18.70 -3.23 6.99
C ARG A 128 18.63 -3.50 8.50
N THR A 129 19.58 -4.25 9.02
CA THR A 129 19.63 -4.59 10.44
C THR A 129 19.76 -3.35 11.31
N ALA A 130 20.63 -2.42 10.91
CA ALA A 130 20.86 -1.18 11.67
C ALA A 130 19.59 -0.32 11.71
N VAL A 131 18.88 -0.15 10.59
CA VAL A 131 17.66 0.66 10.54
C VAL A 131 16.52 0.00 11.28
N ARG A 132 16.29 -1.32 11.12
CA ARG A 132 15.24 -2.05 11.87
C ARG A 132 15.44 -1.91 13.39
N LYS A 133 16.68 -2.08 13.86
CA LYS A 133 17.01 -1.89 15.27
C LYS A 133 16.74 -0.46 15.73
N ALA A 134 17.16 0.53 14.96
CA ALA A 134 16.99 1.92 15.30
C ALA A 134 15.52 2.36 15.30
N LEU A 135 14.68 1.80 14.41
CA LEU A 135 13.22 2.00 14.44
C LEU A 135 12.60 1.39 15.70
N ALA A 136 12.99 0.17 16.06
CA ALA A 136 12.52 -0.48 17.28
C ALA A 136 12.91 0.31 18.54
N GLU A 137 14.12 0.89 18.61
CA GLU A 137 14.58 1.76 19.71
C GLU A 137 13.73 3.05 19.80
N ARG A 138 13.11 3.51 18.71
CA ARG A 138 12.16 4.62 18.65
C ARG A 138 10.72 4.19 18.95
N GLY A 139 10.50 2.92 19.23
CA GLY A 139 9.15 2.36 19.42
C GLY A 139 8.34 2.24 18.13
N LEU A 140 8.98 2.34 16.97
CA LEU A 140 8.34 2.21 15.67
C LEU A 140 8.36 0.75 15.21
N HIS A 141 7.24 0.29 14.66
CA HIS A 141 7.07 -1.03 14.10
C HIS A 141 7.02 -0.95 12.57
N ASN A 142 7.65 -1.91 11.90
CA ASN A 142 7.57 -2.02 10.44
C ASN A 142 6.13 -2.29 10.00
N ALA A 143 5.54 -1.33 9.31
CA ALA A 143 4.26 -1.45 8.67
C ALA A 143 4.40 -2.15 7.31
N TYR A 144 4.78 -3.41 7.34
CA TYR A 144 5.01 -4.24 6.17
C TYR A 144 3.80 -4.35 5.26
N VAL A 145 4.07 -4.73 4.01
CA VAL A 145 3.08 -5.09 3.00
C VAL A 145 3.17 -6.60 2.72
N THR A 146 2.07 -7.22 2.40
CA THR A 146 2.03 -8.63 1.98
C THR A 146 1.47 -8.83 0.59
N VAL A 147 0.73 -7.85 0.07
CA VAL A 147 0.17 -7.85 -1.28
C VAL A 147 0.57 -6.57 -1.99
N LEU A 148 1.44 -6.70 -2.99
CA LEU A 148 1.78 -5.59 -3.88
C LEU A 148 0.71 -5.44 -4.95
N THR A 149 0.53 -4.19 -5.37
CA THR A 149 -0.29 -3.83 -6.53
C THR A 149 0.46 -2.84 -7.41
N LEU A 150 -0.05 -2.60 -8.60
CA LEU A 150 0.41 -1.52 -9.48
C LEU A 150 -0.68 -0.46 -9.65
N ASP A 151 -1.43 -0.18 -8.60
CA ASP A 151 -2.52 0.81 -8.61
C ASP A 151 -2.02 2.20 -9.04
N TRP A 152 -0.83 2.62 -8.56
CA TRP A 152 -0.17 3.86 -8.94
C TRP A 152 0.13 3.93 -10.44
N TYR A 153 0.55 2.81 -11.04
CA TYR A 153 0.88 2.77 -12.47
C TYR A 153 -0.37 2.76 -13.33
N LEU A 154 -1.40 2.00 -12.91
CA LEU A 154 -2.69 2.01 -13.58
C LEU A 154 -3.34 3.40 -13.53
N ASP A 155 -3.28 4.08 -12.37
CA ASP A 155 -3.76 5.46 -12.23
C ASP A 155 -3.01 6.41 -13.17
N ALA A 156 -1.69 6.28 -13.27
CA ALA A 156 -0.88 7.08 -14.20
C ALA A 156 -1.26 6.84 -15.67
N LEU A 157 -1.53 5.60 -16.09
CA LEU A 157 -1.98 5.26 -17.44
C LEU A 157 -3.34 5.90 -17.76
N VAL A 158 -4.27 5.84 -16.83
CA VAL A 158 -5.60 6.45 -16.97
C VAL A 158 -5.46 7.97 -17.01
N ALA A 159 -4.67 8.55 -16.11
CA ALA A 159 -4.43 9.98 -16.09
C ALA A 159 -3.82 10.48 -17.40
N GLN A 160 -2.90 9.73 -17.99
CA GLN A 160 -2.35 10.05 -19.31
C GLN A 160 -3.43 9.98 -20.39
N THR A 161 -4.22 8.90 -20.42
CA THR A 161 -5.32 8.72 -21.40
C THR A 161 -6.31 9.88 -21.34
N VAL A 162 -6.70 10.31 -20.15
CA VAL A 162 -7.62 11.45 -19.96
C VAL A 162 -7.00 12.78 -20.40
N ARG A 163 -5.73 13.04 -20.05
CA ARG A 163 -5.03 14.28 -20.47
C ARG A 163 -4.83 14.37 -21.98
N GLU A 164 -4.70 13.24 -22.66
CA GLU A 164 -4.57 13.14 -24.11
C GLU A 164 -5.93 13.11 -24.84
N ASP A 165 -7.04 13.25 -24.10
CA ASP A 165 -8.43 13.17 -24.64
C ASP A 165 -8.67 11.88 -25.45
N ARG A 166 -8.03 10.78 -25.03
CA ARG A 166 -8.21 9.46 -25.64
C ARG A 166 -9.45 8.77 -25.06
N PRO A 167 -10.25 8.12 -25.89
CA PRO A 167 -11.41 7.38 -25.40
C PRO A 167 -10.96 6.13 -24.61
N TYR A 168 -11.76 5.77 -23.59
CA TYR A 168 -11.58 4.55 -22.82
C TYR A 168 -12.94 4.02 -22.33
N ASP A 169 -13.03 2.74 -22.07
CA ASP A 169 -14.21 2.09 -21.50
C ASP A 169 -14.12 2.10 -19.98
N ARG A 170 -14.99 2.89 -19.33
CA ARG A 170 -15.03 3.01 -17.86
C ARG A 170 -15.43 1.71 -17.16
N THR A 171 -16.28 0.89 -17.79
CA THR A 171 -16.67 -0.41 -17.21
C THR A 171 -15.51 -1.39 -17.27
N ALA A 172 -14.83 -1.46 -18.42
CA ALA A 172 -13.63 -2.27 -18.56
C ALA A 172 -12.50 -1.80 -17.63
N LEU A 173 -12.36 -0.49 -17.41
CA LEU A 173 -11.40 0.08 -16.46
C LEU A 173 -11.68 -0.40 -15.02
N ARG A 174 -12.94 -0.30 -14.56
CA ARG A 174 -13.34 -0.80 -13.25
C ARG A 174 -13.02 -2.29 -13.10
N ASP A 175 -13.41 -3.09 -14.08
CA ASP A 175 -13.20 -4.54 -14.02
C ASP A 175 -11.71 -4.89 -14.07
N PHE A 176 -10.92 -4.11 -14.82
CA PHE A 176 -9.46 -4.28 -14.86
C PHE A 176 -8.80 -3.87 -13.53
N TYR A 177 -9.23 -2.75 -12.94
CA TYR A 177 -8.78 -2.33 -11.62
C TYR A 177 -9.07 -3.40 -10.56
N VAL A 178 -10.30 -3.88 -10.48
CA VAL A 178 -10.67 -4.93 -9.51
C VAL A 178 -9.80 -6.17 -9.68
N GLN A 179 -9.59 -6.63 -10.91
CA GLN A 179 -8.73 -7.77 -11.19
C GLN A 179 -7.27 -7.51 -10.77
N SER A 180 -6.75 -6.30 -11.00
CA SER A 180 -5.37 -5.93 -10.68
C SER A 180 -5.08 -5.88 -9.18
N LEU A 181 -6.10 -5.91 -8.32
CA LEU A 181 -5.97 -6.06 -6.87
C LEU A 181 -6.21 -7.49 -6.40
N LEU A 182 -7.23 -8.14 -6.92
CA LEU A 182 -7.63 -9.47 -6.45
C LEU A 182 -6.64 -10.57 -6.90
N GLU A 183 -6.16 -10.51 -8.13
CA GLU A 183 -5.20 -11.50 -8.65
C GLU A 183 -3.88 -11.51 -7.86
N PRO A 184 -3.24 -10.37 -7.55
CA PRO A 184 -2.11 -10.36 -6.63
C PRO A 184 -2.45 -10.89 -5.23
N ALA A 185 -3.62 -10.58 -4.67
CA ALA A 185 -4.00 -11.07 -3.35
C ALA A 185 -4.07 -12.61 -3.32
N GLU A 186 -4.68 -13.22 -4.31
CA GLU A 186 -4.73 -14.70 -4.44
C GLU A 186 -3.33 -15.32 -4.61
N PHE A 187 -2.48 -14.67 -5.40
CA PHE A 187 -1.10 -15.09 -5.60
C PHE A 187 -0.31 -15.06 -4.28
N TYR A 188 -0.33 -13.92 -3.58
CA TYR A 188 0.42 -13.77 -2.33
C TYR A 188 -0.13 -14.63 -1.19
N ASP A 189 -1.44 -14.90 -1.16
CA ASP A 189 -2.01 -15.85 -0.21
C ASP A 189 -1.48 -17.28 -0.46
N SER A 190 -1.49 -17.71 -1.71
CA SER A 190 -0.94 -19.01 -2.09
C SER A 190 0.54 -19.11 -1.77
N LEU A 191 1.29 -18.04 -1.98
CA LEU A 191 2.71 -17.93 -1.67
C LEU A 191 2.95 -18.00 -0.16
N ALA A 192 2.14 -17.30 0.65
CA ALA A 192 2.20 -17.35 2.11
C ALA A 192 1.92 -18.75 2.65
N VAL A 193 0.86 -19.41 2.17
CA VAL A 193 0.56 -20.78 2.55
C VAL A 193 1.73 -21.72 2.25
N ALA A 194 2.37 -21.58 1.09
CA ALA A 194 3.52 -22.39 0.74
C ALA A 194 4.77 -22.07 1.60
N ALA A 195 5.02 -20.82 1.91
CA ALA A 195 6.19 -20.37 2.65
C ALA A 195 6.09 -20.62 4.15
N ILE A 196 4.98 -20.21 4.78
CA ILE A 196 4.78 -20.20 6.24
C ILE A 196 3.69 -21.18 6.72
N GLY A 197 3.03 -21.91 5.82
CA GLY A 197 2.07 -22.97 6.16
C GLY A 197 0.67 -22.46 6.50
N ARG A 198 0.36 -21.19 6.33
CA ARG A 198 -0.95 -20.58 6.60
C ARG A 198 -1.18 -19.31 5.79
N SER A 199 -2.44 -18.92 5.66
CA SER A 199 -2.85 -17.59 5.26
C SER A 199 -2.66 -16.61 6.44
N PRO A 200 -1.90 -15.52 6.31
CA PRO A 200 -1.86 -14.44 7.31
C PRO A 200 -3.04 -13.47 7.09
N VAL A 201 -3.19 -12.48 7.97
CA VAL A 201 -3.96 -11.29 7.61
C VAL A 201 -3.13 -10.48 6.61
N HIS A 202 -3.60 -10.39 5.38
CA HIS A 202 -2.90 -9.69 4.33
C HIS A 202 -3.04 -8.18 4.43
N VAL A 203 -1.98 -7.46 4.04
CA VAL A 203 -1.93 -5.99 3.94
C VAL A 203 -1.73 -5.63 2.48
N VAL A 204 -2.75 -5.00 1.88
CA VAL A 204 -2.68 -4.53 0.48
C VAL A 204 -2.10 -3.13 0.43
N LEU A 205 -1.09 -2.96 -0.41
CA LEU A 205 -0.50 -1.67 -0.74
C LEU A 205 -1.33 -0.98 -1.83
N LEU A 206 -1.88 0.16 -1.48
CA LEU A 206 -2.52 1.11 -2.39
C LEU A 206 -1.95 2.52 -2.14
N HIS A 207 -2.36 3.49 -2.97
CA HIS A 207 -2.00 4.89 -2.82
C HIS A 207 -3.26 5.77 -2.75
N GLU A 208 -3.17 6.96 -2.18
CA GLU A 208 -4.28 7.94 -2.18
C GLU A 208 -4.47 8.53 -3.58
N ASN A 209 -4.97 7.73 -4.53
CA ASN A 209 -5.13 8.12 -5.93
C ASN A 209 -6.60 8.08 -6.41
N ASP A 210 -6.82 8.55 -7.64
CA ASP A 210 -8.16 8.66 -8.20
C ASP A 210 -8.83 7.31 -8.44
N LEU A 211 -8.08 6.28 -8.87
CA LEU A 211 -8.67 4.98 -9.16
C LEU A 211 -9.15 4.25 -7.91
N ASN A 212 -8.37 4.32 -6.83
CA ASN A 212 -8.80 3.78 -5.54
C ASN A 212 -10.06 4.50 -5.04
N THR A 213 -10.12 5.82 -5.23
CA THR A 213 -11.30 6.60 -4.89
C THR A 213 -12.52 6.21 -5.71
N LEU A 214 -12.36 5.91 -6.99
CA LEU A 214 -13.46 5.55 -7.89
C LEU A 214 -14.01 4.14 -7.64
N PHE A 215 -13.14 3.17 -7.29
CA PHE A 215 -13.48 1.75 -7.44
C PHE A 215 -13.16 0.88 -6.22
N ILE A 216 -12.71 1.45 -5.08
CA ILE A 216 -12.38 0.64 -3.89
C ILE A 216 -13.58 -0.16 -3.38
N ALA A 217 -14.81 0.37 -3.49
CA ALA A 217 -16.02 -0.35 -3.11
C ALA A 217 -16.30 -1.55 -4.03
N ASP A 218 -16.01 -1.44 -5.32
CA ASP A 218 -16.11 -2.56 -6.26
C ASP A 218 -15.05 -3.64 -5.96
N ALA A 219 -13.82 -3.23 -5.64
CA ALA A 219 -12.77 -4.15 -5.21
C ALA A 219 -13.16 -4.86 -3.91
N ALA A 220 -13.61 -4.13 -2.89
CA ALA A 220 -14.03 -4.72 -1.62
C ALA A 220 -15.14 -5.77 -1.79
N ARG A 221 -16.09 -5.50 -2.69
CA ARG A 221 -17.14 -6.47 -3.04
C ARG A 221 -16.53 -7.72 -3.67
N ALA A 222 -15.63 -7.56 -4.65
CA ALA A 222 -14.98 -8.68 -5.31
C ALA A 222 -14.13 -9.53 -4.35
N PHE A 223 -13.44 -8.90 -3.39
CA PHE A 223 -12.72 -9.63 -2.33
C PHE A 223 -13.68 -10.50 -1.52
N ARG A 224 -14.83 -9.95 -1.07
CA ARG A 224 -15.84 -10.73 -0.33
C ARG A 224 -16.44 -11.85 -1.17
N ASP A 225 -16.75 -11.60 -2.42
CA ASP A 225 -17.28 -12.60 -3.36
C ASP A 225 -16.26 -13.74 -3.60
N ALA A 226 -14.96 -13.46 -3.49
CA ALA A 226 -13.87 -14.42 -3.56
C ALA A 226 -13.56 -15.09 -2.20
N GLY A 227 -14.36 -14.82 -1.16
CA GLY A 227 -14.24 -15.46 0.16
C GLY A 227 -13.23 -14.81 1.10
N TRP A 228 -12.88 -13.55 0.88
CA TRP A 228 -12.03 -12.77 1.78
C TRP A 228 -12.84 -12.02 2.82
N ASP A 229 -12.39 -12.03 4.05
CA ASP A 229 -12.85 -11.13 5.09
C ASP A 229 -12.01 -9.87 5.11
N ILE A 230 -12.66 -8.70 5.02
CA ILE A 230 -11.99 -7.41 5.14
C ILE A 230 -11.99 -7.03 6.63
N VAL A 231 -10.80 -6.86 7.18
CA VAL A 231 -10.60 -6.61 8.61
C VAL A 231 -9.89 -5.27 8.86
N PRO A 232 -10.00 -4.71 10.08
CA PRO A 232 -9.24 -3.53 10.48
C PRO A 232 -7.73 -3.74 10.33
N ILE A 233 -7.01 -2.70 9.92
CA ILE A 233 -5.55 -2.77 9.78
C ILE A 233 -4.83 -3.02 11.11
N ASP A 234 -5.40 -2.57 12.24
CA ASP A 234 -4.91 -2.91 13.58
C ASP A 234 -4.85 -4.43 13.81
N GLU A 235 -5.76 -5.21 13.20
CA GLU A 235 -5.75 -6.67 13.29
C GLU A 235 -4.61 -7.26 12.45
N ALA A 236 -4.37 -6.72 11.26
CA ALA A 236 -3.31 -7.21 10.37
C ALA A 236 -1.92 -7.08 11.02
N TYR A 237 -1.63 -5.96 11.67
CA TYR A 237 -0.33 -5.80 12.33
C TYR A 237 -0.20 -6.50 13.70
N ARG A 238 -1.27 -7.18 14.16
CA ARG A 238 -1.22 -8.15 15.28
C ARG A 238 -1.08 -9.59 14.82
N ASP A 239 -1.17 -9.86 13.51
CA ASP A 239 -0.95 -11.22 12.98
C ASP A 239 0.48 -11.69 13.31
N PRO A 240 0.68 -12.98 13.67
CA PRO A 240 2.01 -13.52 13.98
C PRO A 240 3.07 -13.30 12.89
N ILE A 241 2.71 -13.04 11.63
CA ILE A 241 3.67 -12.70 10.57
C ILE A 241 4.41 -11.39 10.89
N ALA A 242 3.83 -10.50 11.69
CA ALA A 242 4.46 -9.25 12.12
C ALA A 242 5.76 -9.48 12.90
N SER A 243 5.85 -10.59 13.64
CA SER A 243 7.04 -10.94 14.43
C SER A 243 8.09 -11.73 13.65
N ILE A 244 7.84 -12.07 12.38
CA ILE A 244 8.78 -12.81 11.55
C ILE A 244 9.51 -11.81 10.64
N GLU A 245 10.73 -11.45 11.02
CA GLU A 245 11.56 -10.55 10.22
C GLU A 245 12.27 -11.35 9.13
N PRO A 246 12.09 -11.01 7.83
CA PRO A 246 12.82 -11.64 6.75
C PRO A 246 14.32 -11.29 6.81
N GLU A 247 15.18 -12.26 6.46
CA GLU A 247 16.62 -12.05 6.30
C GLU A 247 16.94 -11.43 4.93
N GLY A 248 16.12 -11.77 3.91
CA GLY A 248 16.30 -11.36 2.53
C GLY A 248 15.73 -9.98 2.20
N TRP A 249 15.73 -9.68 0.91
CA TRP A 249 15.19 -8.44 0.33
C TRP A 249 13.66 -8.38 0.45
N CYS A 250 13.15 -7.22 0.83
CA CYS A 250 11.74 -7.01 1.12
C CYS A 250 10.98 -6.16 0.08
N GLY A 251 11.63 -5.69 -0.98
CA GLY A 251 11.03 -4.80 -1.97
C GLY A 251 9.82 -5.36 -2.72
N SER A 252 9.61 -6.70 -2.68
CA SER A 252 8.37 -7.34 -3.13
C SER A 252 7.43 -7.71 -1.98
N GLY A 253 7.58 -7.06 -0.83
CA GLY A 253 6.76 -7.29 0.36
C GLY A 253 7.22 -8.47 1.21
N ARG A 254 6.65 -8.53 2.42
CA ARG A 254 7.07 -9.50 3.46
C ARG A 254 6.88 -10.96 3.05
N VAL A 255 5.78 -11.28 2.38
CA VAL A 255 5.50 -12.67 1.97
C VAL A 255 6.53 -13.17 0.97
N SER A 256 6.90 -12.36 -0.03
CA SER A 256 7.96 -12.73 -0.99
C SER A 256 9.30 -12.93 -0.30
N ALA A 257 9.66 -12.04 0.63
CA ALA A 257 10.91 -12.15 1.38
C ALA A 257 10.95 -13.45 2.22
N LEU A 258 9.87 -13.77 2.95
CA LEU A 258 9.76 -15.01 3.71
C LEU A 258 9.75 -16.26 2.81
N ALA A 259 9.17 -16.15 1.63
CA ALA A 259 9.18 -17.23 0.65
C ALA A 259 10.61 -17.53 0.15
N LEU A 260 11.41 -16.50 -0.11
CA LEU A 260 12.84 -16.63 -0.44
C LEU A 260 13.62 -17.27 0.71
N ASP A 261 13.42 -16.77 1.94
CA ASP A 261 14.12 -17.27 3.12
C ASP A 261 13.80 -18.74 3.42
N SER A 262 12.56 -19.15 3.12
CA SER A 262 12.08 -20.53 3.33
C SER A 262 12.85 -21.56 2.50
N LYS A 263 13.45 -21.16 1.38
CA LYS A 263 14.10 -22.01 0.36
C LYS A 263 13.19 -23.10 -0.21
N LYS A 264 11.88 -23.00 0.03
CA LYS A 264 10.88 -23.97 -0.45
C LYS A 264 10.38 -23.60 -1.85
N ILE A 265 10.54 -22.34 -2.23
CA ILE A 265 9.98 -21.79 -3.45
C ILE A 265 11.15 -21.36 -4.36
N HIS A 266 11.07 -21.78 -5.62
CA HIS A 266 12.06 -21.33 -6.60
C HIS A 266 11.90 -19.82 -6.87
N PRO A 267 12.97 -19.04 -7.04
CA PRO A 267 12.86 -17.60 -7.29
C PRO A 267 11.90 -17.21 -8.41
N GLY A 268 11.85 -17.94 -9.52
CA GLY A 268 10.87 -17.72 -10.60
C GLY A 268 9.40 -18.00 -10.23
N GLY A 269 9.12 -18.54 -9.05
CA GLY A 269 7.77 -18.69 -8.51
C GLY A 269 7.30 -17.52 -7.64
N LEU A 270 8.15 -16.50 -7.52
CA LEU A 270 7.88 -15.27 -6.76
C LEU A 270 7.35 -14.14 -7.65
N ASP A 271 7.44 -14.32 -8.97
CA ASP A 271 7.08 -13.30 -9.94
C ASP A 271 5.64 -13.52 -10.42
N LEU A 272 4.83 -12.50 -10.29
CA LEU A 272 3.50 -12.43 -10.90
C LEU A 272 3.59 -11.48 -12.10
N GLU A 273 3.45 -12.02 -13.32
CA GLU A 273 3.54 -11.22 -14.54
C GLU A 273 2.60 -10.00 -14.55
N ALA A 274 1.45 -10.11 -13.90
CA ALA A 274 0.49 -9.01 -13.77
C ALA A 274 1.07 -7.78 -13.00
N LEU A 275 2.15 -7.97 -12.23
CA LEU A 275 2.86 -6.90 -11.51
C LEU A 275 4.05 -6.33 -12.30
N GLU A 276 4.18 -6.69 -13.58
CA GLU A 276 5.15 -6.05 -14.47
C GLU A 276 4.52 -4.89 -15.24
N THR A 277 5.08 -3.70 -15.12
CA THR A 277 4.53 -2.50 -15.80
C THR A 277 4.36 -2.67 -17.32
N PRO A 278 5.26 -3.34 -18.09
CA PRO A 278 5.02 -3.58 -19.50
C PRO A 278 3.86 -4.54 -19.78
N VAL A 279 3.59 -5.48 -18.87
CA VAL A 279 2.46 -6.41 -19.00
C VAL A 279 1.15 -5.68 -18.72
N MET A 280 1.10 -4.89 -17.64
CA MET A 280 -0.04 -4.06 -17.31
C MET A 280 -0.37 -3.06 -18.43
N LEU A 281 0.64 -2.37 -18.97
CA LEU A 281 0.44 -1.44 -20.10
C LEU A 281 -0.24 -2.14 -21.29
N ARG A 282 0.29 -3.28 -21.73
CA ARG A 282 -0.30 -4.04 -22.86
C ARG A 282 -1.72 -4.51 -22.56
N ALA A 283 -2.00 -4.89 -21.31
CA ALA A 283 -3.33 -5.31 -20.89
C ALA A 283 -4.30 -4.13 -20.86
N TYR A 284 -3.87 -2.98 -20.34
CA TYR A 284 -4.62 -1.72 -20.32
C TYR A 284 -5.00 -1.26 -21.73
N GLU A 285 -4.01 -1.15 -22.63
CA GLU A 285 -4.24 -0.74 -24.03
C GLU A 285 -5.20 -1.69 -24.77
N ARG A 286 -5.15 -2.98 -24.48
CA ARG A 286 -6.03 -3.97 -25.12
C ARG A 286 -7.44 -3.97 -24.57
N ARG A 287 -7.63 -3.73 -23.28
CA ARG A 287 -8.90 -3.95 -22.56
C ARG A 287 -9.66 -2.68 -22.27
N VAL A 288 -8.96 -1.57 -22.00
CA VAL A 288 -9.50 -0.33 -21.43
C VAL A 288 -9.37 0.83 -22.40
N ALA A 289 -8.16 1.12 -22.89
CA ALA A 289 -7.95 2.19 -23.85
C ALA A 289 -8.68 1.81 -25.16
N ALA A 290 -9.69 2.58 -25.47
CA ALA A 290 -10.58 2.23 -26.55
C ALA A 290 -9.91 2.24 -27.91
N ARG A 291 -10.39 1.41 -28.67
CA ARG A 291 -10.14 1.13 -30.06
C ARG A 291 -10.78 2.16 -30.97
#